data_7de2a35736db16bfe089097349ab4a49
#
_entry.id   7de2a35736db16bfe089097349ab4a49
#
_cell.length_a   1.000
_cell.length_b   1.000
_cell.length_c   1.000
_cell.angle_alpha   90.00
_cell.angle_beta   90.00
_cell.angle_gamma   90.00
#
_symmetry.space_group_name_H-M   'P 1'
#
loop_
_entity.id
_entity.type
_entity.pdbx_description
1 polymer ?
#
loop_
_entity_poly.entity_id
_entity_poly.type
_entity_poly.pdbx_seq_one_letter_code
_entity_poly.pdbx_strand_id
1 'polypeptide(L)'
;MQIMVCYFSNTGNTEKIAKSIVEGLEGEEVELIKIEDADPLTLKNYDLVVLGSGIYGGKLNKKVIDFMKIVNKYPPSFAFFNTHQSATSYQKAFNRIRAKIEENQSKIIGEFDCVGENLGMPKETILGMLEKLPPEERKRQEAKIKETVGHPNEQDLENAKAFGKSLIK
;
A
#
# COMPACT_ATOMS: atom_id res chain seq x y z
N MET A 1 -10.91 -17.84 -7.94
CA MET A 1 -10.40 -16.69 -8.73
C MET A 1 -8.90 -16.76 -8.79
N GLN A 2 -8.31 -16.28 -9.89
CA GLN A 2 -6.85 -16.06 -9.99
C GLN A 2 -6.57 -14.63 -9.47
N ILE A 3 -5.88 -14.51 -8.37
CA ILE A 3 -5.64 -13.22 -7.70
C ILE A 3 -4.15 -12.96 -7.59
N MET A 4 -3.69 -11.78 -8.01
CA MET A 4 -2.34 -11.30 -7.73
C MET A 4 -2.38 -10.26 -6.62
N VAL A 5 -1.64 -10.45 -5.55
CA VAL A 5 -1.33 -9.41 -4.56
C VAL A 5 0.08 -8.92 -4.82
N CYS A 6 0.19 -7.74 -5.45
CA CYS A 6 1.45 -7.18 -5.91
C CYS A 6 1.77 -5.91 -5.12
N TYR A 7 2.99 -5.80 -4.56
CA TYR A 7 3.31 -4.69 -3.68
C TYR A 7 4.76 -4.22 -3.77
N PHE A 8 4.96 -2.94 -3.37
CA PHE A 8 6.25 -2.39 -3.03
C PHE A 8 6.33 -2.11 -1.52
N SER A 9 7.39 -2.58 -0.88
CA SER A 9 7.67 -2.31 0.54
C SER A 9 9.15 -2.07 0.76
N ASN A 10 9.50 -0.90 1.30
CA ASN A 10 10.89 -0.55 1.62
C ASN A 10 11.32 -1.09 3.00
N THR A 11 10.43 -1.03 3.99
CA THR A 11 10.75 -1.30 5.40
C THR A 11 9.95 -2.47 5.99
N GLY A 12 9.12 -3.14 5.19
CA GLY A 12 8.33 -4.28 5.61
C GLY A 12 6.87 -3.97 6.02
N ASN A 13 6.49 -2.71 6.25
CA ASN A 13 5.12 -2.38 6.66
C ASN A 13 4.08 -2.82 5.63
N THR A 14 4.25 -2.42 4.37
CA THR A 14 3.34 -2.80 3.29
C THR A 14 3.34 -4.31 3.04
N GLU A 15 4.48 -4.97 3.24
CA GLU A 15 4.59 -6.43 3.13
C GLU A 15 3.77 -7.15 4.20
N LYS A 16 3.78 -6.68 5.45
CA LYS A 16 2.93 -7.24 6.52
C LYS A 16 1.45 -7.17 6.15
N ILE A 17 1.00 -6.00 5.66
CA ILE A 17 -0.37 -5.81 5.20
C ILE A 17 -0.70 -6.72 4.00
N ALA A 18 0.20 -6.84 3.01
CA ALA A 18 0.02 -7.73 1.88
C ALA A 18 -0.21 -9.19 2.31
N LYS A 19 0.59 -9.69 3.25
CA LYS A 19 0.46 -11.05 3.81
C LYS A 19 -0.90 -11.24 4.51
N SER A 20 -1.35 -10.28 5.31
CA SER A 20 -2.65 -10.36 5.98
C SER A 20 -3.82 -10.29 4.99
N ILE A 21 -3.71 -9.50 3.91
CA ILE A 21 -4.71 -9.52 2.83
C ILE A 21 -4.81 -10.91 2.22
N VAL A 22 -3.66 -11.56 1.93
CA VAL A 22 -3.62 -12.93 1.39
C VAL A 22 -4.30 -13.92 2.32
N GLU A 23 -4.09 -13.82 3.62
CA GLU A 23 -4.82 -14.66 4.60
C GLU A 23 -6.35 -14.47 4.53
N GLY A 24 -6.81 -13.27 4.16
CA GLY A 24 -8.22 -12.98 3.95
C GLY A 24 -8.80 -13.56 2.65
N LEU A 25 -7.94 -13.90 1.69
CA LEU A 25 -8.30 -14.47 0.39
C LEU A 25 -8.26 -16.02 0.41
N GLU A 26 -8.37 -16.62 1.58
CA GLU A 26 -8.36 -18.07 1.77
C GLU A 26 -9.42 -18.75 0.89
N GLY A 27 -9.02 -19.81 0.19
CA GLY A 27 -9.87 -20.55 -0.76
C GLY A 27 -9.70 -20.14 -2.22
N GLU A 28 -8.97 -19.05 -2.50
CA GLU A 28 -8.66 -18.59 -3.84
C GLU A 28 -7.23 -18.97 -4.28
N GLU A 29 -6.94 -18.91 -5.56
CA GLU A 29 -5.58 -19.07 -6.09
C GLU A 29 -4.87 -17.70 -6.05
N VAL A 30 -4.01 -17.51 -5.05
CA VAL A 30 -3.37 -16.22 -4.77
C VAL A 30 -1.88 -16.27 -5.00
N GLU A 31 -1.37 -15.38 -5.85
CA GLU A 31 0.05 -15.09 -5.99
C GLU A 31 0.41 -13.83 -5.19
N LEU A 32 1.30 -13.96 -4.20
CA LEU A 32 1.88 -12.84 -3.46
C LEU A 32 3.27 -12.52 -4.03
N ILE A 33 3.45 -11.34 -4.61
CA ILE A 33 4.67 -11.00 -5.32
C ILE A 33 5.10 -9.55 -5.08
N LYS A 34 6.41 -9.32 -4.96
CA LYS A 34 6.95 -7.95 -4.96
C LYS A 34 6.90 -7.37 -6.37
N ILE A 35 6.66 -6.07 -6.45
CA ILE A 35 6.52 -5.40 -7.75
C ILE A 35 7.77 -5.51 -8.63
N GLU A 36 8.94 -5.66 -8.01
CA GLU A 36 10.22 -5.84 -8.69
C GLU A 36 10.35 -7.18 -9.40
N ASP A 37 9.60 -8.20 -8.93
CA ASP A 37 9.65 -9.57 -9.43
C ASP A 37 8.45 -9.87 -10.34
N ALA A 38 7.44 -8.98 -10.35
CA ALA A 38 6.22 -9.16 -11.13
C ALA A 38 6.39 -8.72 -12.59
N ASP A 39 5.78 -9.46 -13.52
CA ASP A 39 5.71 -9.08 -14.93
C ASP A 39 4.41 -8.29 -15.20
N PRO A 40 4.48 -6.98 -15.56
CA PRO A 40 3.30 -6.18 -15.84
C PRO A 40 2.48 -6.66 -17.03
N LEU A 41 3.04 -7.49 -17.90
CA LEU A 41 2.34 -8.04 -19.08
C LEU A 41 1.45 -9.24 -18.74
N THR A 42 1.61 -9.82 -17.55
CA THR A 42 0.80 -10.98 -17.09
C THR A 42 -0.49 -10.56 -16.37
N LEU A 43 -0.70 -9.29 -16.04
CA LEU A 43 -1.85 -8.83 -15.26
C LEU A 43 -3.20 -9.29 -15.84
N LYS A 44 -3.31 -9.38 -17.15
CA LYS A 44 -4.51 -9.86 -17.88
C LYS A 44 -4.90 -11.30 -17.54
N ASN A 45 -4.01 -12.09 -16.94
CA ASN A 45 -4.25 -13.49 -16.60
C ASN A 45 -4.95 -13.65 -15.24
N TYR A 46 -5.13 -12.55 -14.49
CA TYR A 46 -5.77 -12.55 -13.19
C TYR A 46 -7.19 -11.98 -13.28
N ASP A 47 -8.07 -12.45 -12.41
CA ASP A 47 -9.41 -11.88 -12.23
C ASP A 47 -9.38 -10.60 -11.39
N LEU A 48 -8.43 -10.54 -10.44
CA LEU A 48 -8.22 -9.44 -9.53
C LEU A 48 -6.73 -9.19 -9.31
N VAL A 49 -6.32 -7.92 -9.37
CA VAL A 49 -5.00 -7.47 -8.93
C VAL A 49 -5.16 -6.53 -7.74
N VAL A 50 -4.59 -6.94 -6.60
CA VAL A 50 -4.54 -6.13 -5.37
C VAL A 50 -3.16 -5.44 -5.33
N LEU A 51 -3.13 -4.15 -5.61
CA LEU A 51 -1.90 -3.38 -5.79
C LEU A 51 -1.57 -2.55 -4.54
N GLY A 52 -0.39 -2.75 -3.98
CA GLY A 52 0.04 -2.12 -2.73
C GLY A 52 1.31 -1.29 -2.81
N SER A 53 1.39 -0.23 -2.00
CA SER A 53 2.58 0.59 -1.85
C SER A 53 2.64 1.29 -0.49
N GLY A 54 3.85 1.48 0.03
CA GLY A 54 4.07 2.55 0.99
C GLY A 54 3.89 3.92 0.33
N ILE A 55 3.47 4.91 1.11
CA ILE A 55 3.32 6.30 0.65
C ILE A 55 4.53 7.12 1.11
N TYR A 56 5.23 7.71 0.15
CA TYR A 56 6.46 8.46 0.33
C TYR A 56 6.25 9.91 -0.10
N GLY A 57 6.18 10.82 0.87
CA GLY A 57 5.89 12.24 0.58
C GLY A 57 4.57 12.46 -0.18
N GLY A 58 3.53 11.69 0.16
CA GLY A 58 2.21 11.77 -0.49
C GLY A 58 2.12 11.07 -1.86
N LYS A 59 3.15 10.30 -2.26
CA LYS A 59 3.23 9.63 -3.57
C LYS A 59 3.50 8.14 -3.42
N LEU A 60 3.08 7.37 -4.41
CA LEU A 60 3.50 5.97 -4.57
C LEU A 60 4.99 5.89 -4.89
N ASN A 61 5.60 4.76 -4.57
CA ASN A 61 6.97 4.49 -5.03
C ASN A 61 7.04 4.50 -6.57
N LYS A 62 8.16 5.01 -7.08
CA LYS A 62 8.41 5.09 -8.54
C LYS A 62 8.29 3.73 -9.23
N LYS A 63 8.71 2.64 -8.59
CA LYS A 63 8.61 1.28 -9.16
C LYS A 63 7.17 0.88 -9.44
N VAL A 64 6.22 1.23 -8.55
CA VAL A 64 4.79 0.98 -8.76
C VAL A 64 4.26 1.79 -9.94
N ILE A 65 4.67 3.05 -10.04
CA ILE A 65 4.27 3.92 -11.14
C ILE A 65 4.82 3.41 -12.47
N ASP A 66 6.09 3.02 -12.51
CA ASP A 66 6.74 2.54 -13.73
C ASP A 66 6.19 1.19 -14.17
N PHE A 67 5.93 0.27 -13.22
CA PHE A 67 5.24 -0.99 -13.48
C PHE A 67 3.89 -0.75 -14.19
N MET A 68 3.05 0.12 -13.64
CA MET A 68 1.74 0.43 -14.20
C MET A 68 1.78 1.17 -15.55
N LYS A 69 2.90 1.80 -15.90
CA LYS A 69 3.09 2.39 -17.26
C LYS A 69 3.25 1.33 -18.34
N ILE A 70 3.86 0.18 -18.01
CA ILE A 70 4.13 -0.91 -18.94
C ILE A 70 2.89 -1.79 -19.16
N VAL A 71 1.96 -1.83 -18.20
CA VAL A 71 0.71 -2.59 -18.32
C VAL A 71 -0.04 -2.15 -19.59
N ASN A 72 -0.29 -3.12 -20.47
CA ASN A 72 -0.96 -2.91 -21.75
C ASN A 72 -2.32 -3.62 -21.88
N LYS A 73 -2.58 -4.61 -21.00
CA LYS A 73 -3.86 -5.30 -20.87
C LYS A 73 -4.19 -5.45 -19.39
N TYR A 74 -5.38 -5.07 -19.02
CA TYR A 74 -5.84 -4.93 -17.65
C TYR A 74 -6.68 -6.13 -17.23
N PRO A 75 -6.60 -6.58 -15.96
CA PRO A 75 -7.54 -7.55 -15.40
C PRO A 75 -8.94 -6.93 -15.26
N PRO A 76 -9.98 -7.74 -15.06
CA PRO A 76 -11.34 -7.23 -14.83
C PRO A 76 -11.45 -6.29 -13.63
N SER A 77 -10.68 -6.58 -12.57
CA SER A 77 -10.79 -5.86 -11.30
C SER A 77 -9.44 -5.53 -10.68
N PHE A 78 -9.41 -4.41 -9.95
CA PHE A 78 -8.32 -3.99 -9.08
C PHE A 78 -8.86 -3.69 -7.67
N ALA A 79 -7.97 -3.82 -6.69
CA ALA A 79 -8.10 -3.22 -5.37
C ALA A 79 -6.78 -2.56 -4.99
N PHE A 80 -6.81 -1.58 -4.10
CA PHE A 80 -5.60 -0.89 -3.64
C PHE A 80 -5.41 -1.04 -2.14
N PHE A 81 -4.14 -1.06 -1.73
CA PHE A 81 -3.80 -0.89 -0.33
C PHE A 81 -2.54 -0.05 -0.14
N ASN A 82 -2.43 0.62 0.99
CA ASN A 82 -1.24 1.41 1.28
C ASN A 82 -0.93 1.48 2.77
N THR A 83 0.35 1.78 3.07
CA THR A 83 0.80 2.15 4.40
C THR A 83 1.36 3.57 4.37
N HIS A 84 1.01 4.39 5.34
CA HIS A 84 1.35 5.81 5.35
C HIS A 84 1.63 6.33 6.76
N GLN A 85 2.22 7.52 6.84
CA GLN A 85 2.51 8.22 8.10
C GLN A 85 1.64 9.47 8.32
N SER A 86 0.83 9.84 7.35
CA SER A 86 0.04 11.07 7.37
C SER A 86 -1.44 10.76 7.16
N ALA A 87 -2.29 11.34 8.00
CA ALA A 87 -3.74 11.14 7.95
C ALA A 87 -4.41 11.59 6.63
N THR A 88 -3.75 12.37 5.79
CA THR A 88 -4.40 12.98 4.61
C THR A 88 -3.60 12.87 3.31
N SER A 89 -2.28 12.81 3.37
CA SER A 89 -1.45 12.89 2.15
C SER A 89 -1.48 11.65 1.27
N TYR A 90 -1.96 10.52 1.78
CA TYR A 90 -2.06 9.25 1.05
C TYR A 90 -3.25 9.19 0.08
N GLN A 91 -4.34 9.91 0.36
CA GLN A 91 -5.64 9.78 -0.33
C GLN A 91 -5.58 9.99 -1.85
N LYS A 92 -4.65 10.81 -2.33
CA LYS A 92 -4.49 11.12 -3.76
C LYS A 92 -3.40 10.31 -4.46
N ALA A 93 -2.69 9.45 -3.72
CA ALA A 93 -1.50 8.78 -4.25
C ALA A 93 -1.83 7.87 -5.45
N PHE A 94 -2.97 7.20 -5.45
CA PHE A 94 -3.42 6.29 -6.52
C PHE A 94 -4.18 6.97 -7.66
N ASN A 95 -4.51 8.28 -7.59
CA ASN A 95 -5.43 8.92 -8.54
C ASN A 95 -5.02 8.73 -10.02
N ARG A 96 -3.73 8.82 -10.34
CA ARG A 96 -3.25 8.63 -11.72
C ARG A 96 -3.40 7.19 -12.21
N ILE A 97 -3.14 6.22 -11.33
CA ILE A 97 -3.30 4.80 -11.65
C ILE A 97 -4.78 4.47 -11.77
N ARG A 98 -5.61 5.00 -10.89
CA ARG A 98 -7.07 4.86 -10.92
C ARG A 98 -7.63 5.31 -12.26
N ALA A 99 -7.34 6.53 -12.69
CA ALA A 99 -7.81 7.07 -13.97
C ALA A 99 -7.44 6.14 -15.14
N LYS A 100 -6.20 5.65 -15.16
CA LYS A 100 -5.74 4.74 -16.20
C LYS A 100 -6.45 3.38 -16.18
N ILE A 101 -6.76 2.84 -15.00
CA ILE A 101 -7.51 1.59 -14.83
C ILE A 101 -8.94 1.75 -15.34
N GLU A 102 -9.60 2.84 -14.96
CA GLU A 102 -10.98 3.15 -15.36
C GLU A 102 -11.10 3.41 -16.87
N GLU A 103 -10.13 4.13 -17.49
CA GLU A 103 -10.04 4.31 -18.93
C GLU A 103 -9.95 2.97 -19.70
N ASN A 104 -9.37 1.94 -19.07
CA ASN A 104 -9.29 0.59 -19.63
C ASN A 104 -10.45 -0.32 -19.20
N GLN A 105 -11.54 0.23 -18.70
CA GLN A 105 -12.77 -0.46 -18.33
C GLN A 105 -12.62 -1.51 -17.21
N SER A 106 -11.52 -1.47 -16.46
CA SER A 106 -11.35 -2.27 -15.24
C SER A 106 -12.02 -1.60 -14.05
N LYS A 107 -12.54 -2.40 -13.14
CA LYS A 107 -13.22 -1.91 -11.94
C LYS A 107 -12.27 -1.82 -10.76
N ILE A 108 -12.41 -0.79 -9.93
CA ILE A 108 -11.76 -0.72 -8.63
C ILE A 108 -12.80 -1.13 -7.59
N ILE A 109 -12.58 -2.30 -6.95
CA ILE A 109 -13.56 -2.94 -6.08
C ILE A 109 -13.29 -2.74 -4.58
N GLY A 110 -12.16 -2.15 -4.21
CA GLY A 110 -11.85 -1.86 -2.81
C GLY A 110 -10.57 -1.09 -2.61
N GLU A 111 -10.47 -0.46 -1.44
CA GLU A 111 -9.28 0.25 -0.99
C GLU A 111 -9.09 0.07 0.50
N PHE A 112 -7.85 -0.12 0.91
CA PHE A 112 -7.45 -0.25 2.30
C PHE A 112 -6.23 0.62 2.57
N ASP A 113 -6.20 1.26 3.72
CA ASP A 113 -5.03 1.98 4.20
C ASP A 113 -4.80 1.73 5.69
N CYS A 114 -3.58 1.83 6.10
CA CYS A 114 -3.23 1.91 7.50
C CYS A 114 -1.97 2.73 7.75
N VAL A 115 -1.83 3.18 8.99
CA VAL A 115 -0.60 3.84 9.43
C VAL A 115 0.56 2.85 9.46
N GLY A 116 1.78 3.35 9.28
CA GLY A 116 3.00 2.57 9.41
C GLY A 116 4.12 3.36 10.10
N GLU A 117 4.85 2.73 11.00
CA GLU A 117 6.00 3.33 11.65
C GLU A 117 7.12 3.64 10.64
N ASN A 118 7.80 4.76 10.81
CA ASN A 118 8.98 5.08 9.99
C ASN A 118 10.19 4.24 10.42
N LEU A 119 10.34 3.08 9.82
CA LEU A 119 11.46 2.19 10.03
C LEU A 119 12.63 2.45 9.07
N GLY A 120 12.47 3.37 8.13
CA GLY A 120 13.47 3.71 7.11
C GLY A 120 14.50 4.75 7.55
N MET A 121 14.30 5.36 8.72
CA MET A 121 15.19 6.40 9.24
C MET A 121 15.63 6.06 10.67
N PRO A 122 16.94 6.13 10.98
CA PRO A 122 17.43 5.92 12.34
C PRO A 122 16.80 6.90 13.34
N LYS A 123 16.51 6.44 14.56
CA LYS A 123 15.87 7.26 15.60
C LYS A 123 16.66 8.53 15.93
N GLU A 124 17.99 8.43 15.96
CA GLU A 124 18.89 9.56 16.19
C GLU A 124 18.74 10.64 15.11
N THR A 125 18.55 10.22 13.86
CA THR A 125 18.31 11.15 12.74
C THR A 125 16.98 11.87 12.91
N ILE A 126 15.93 11.14 13.29
CA ILE A 126 14.60 11.73 13.56
C ILE A 126 14.69 12.74 14.70
N LEU A 127 15.34 12.39 15.81
CA LEU A 127 15.54 13.28 16.94
C LEU A 127 16.30 14.55 16.56
N GLY A 128 17.41 14.41 15.82
CA GLY A 128 18.19 15.55 15.34
C GLY A 128 17.41 16.47 14.37
N MET A 129 16.45 15.93 13.61
CA MET A 129 15.54 16.74 12.78
C MET A 129 14.52 17.47 13.65
N LEU A 130 13.96 16.81 14.65
CA LEU A 130 12.99 17.41 15.58
C LEU A 130 13.59 18.56 16.38
N GLU A 131 14.84 18.45 16.83
CA GLU A 131 15.54 19.50 17.57
C GLU A 131 15.71 20.80 16.79
N LYS A 132 15.72 20.73 15.45
CA LYS A 132 15.85 21.90 14.56
C LYS A 132 14.53 22.61 14.29
N LEU A 133 13.40 22.04 14.71
CA LEU A 133 12.08 22.61 14.49
C LEU A 133 11.72 23.62 15.58
N PRO A 134 10.91 24.63 15.25
CA PRO A 134 10.26 25.49 16.24
C PRO A 134 9.45 24.65 17.24
N PRO A 135 9.32 25.10 18.52
CA PRO A 135 8.70 24.29 19.58
C PRO A 135 7.31 23.74 19.23
N GLU A 136 6.44 24.55 18.64
CA GLU A 136 5.08 24.13 18.27
C GLU A 136 5.07 23.10 17.13
N GLU A 137 5.96 23.27 16.17
CA GLU A 137 6.07 22.33 15.05
C GLU A 137 6.69 21.00 15.50
N ARG A 138 7.69 21.06 16.37
CA ARG A 138 8.29 19.91 17.03
C ARG A 138 7.24 19.10 17.77
N LYS A 139 6.42 19.73 18.60
CA LYS A 139 5.34 19.09 19.35
C LYS A 139 4.33 18.37 18.43
N ARG A 140 3.97 18.99 17.30
CA ARG A 140 3.10 18.36 16.29
C ARG A 140 3.75 17.12 15.67
N GLN A 141 5.04 17.20 15.32
CA GLN A 141 5.75 16.06 14.71
C GLN A 141 5.94 14.93 15.71
N GLU A 142 6.28 15.22 16.96
CA GLU A 142 6.38 14.22 18.03
C GLU A 142 5.04 13.50 18.26
N ALA A 143 3.92 14.22 18.24
CA ALA A 143 2.59 13.61 18.34
C ALA A 143 2.30 12.65 17.16
N LYS A 144 2.59 13.07 15.93
CA LYS A 144 2.42 12.22 14.73
C LYS A 144 3.29 10.96 14.79
N ILE A 145 4.55 11.09 15.21
CA ILE A 145 5.46 9.95 15.36
C ILE A 145 4.87 8.97 16.37
N LYS A 146 4.39 9.47 17.51
CA LYS A 146 3.77 8.66 18.55
C LYS A 146 2.55 7.87 18.06
N GLU A 147 1.75 8.46 17.17
CA GLU A 147 0.58 7.80 16.56
C GLU A 147 0.97 6.67 15.61
N THR A 148 2.18 6.68 15.05
CA THR A 148 2.62 5.67 14.08
C THR A 148 3.48 4.55 14.68
N VAL A 149 4.02 4.73 15.88
CA VAL A 149 4.89 3.75 16.54
C VAL A 149 4.14 2.43 16.76
N GLY A 150 4.78 1.32 16.37
CA GLY A 150 4.24 -0.03 16.48
C GLY A 150 3.23 -0.42 15.39
N HIS A 151 2.93 0.49 14.45
CA HIS A 151 2.05 0.18 13.31
C HIS A 151 2.83 -0.28 12.07
N PRO A 152 2.28 -1.22 11.28
CA PRO A 152 1.02 -1.94 11.50
C PRO A 152 1.07 -2.83 12.74
N ASN A 153 0.05 -2.75 13.58
CA ASN A 153 -0.15 -3.60 14.76
C ASN A 153 -1.13 -4.76 14.46
N GLU A 154 -1.44 -5.60 15.47
CA GLU A 154 -2.34 -6.74 15.29
C GLU A 154 -3.72 -6.34 14.75
N GLN A 155 -4.28 -5.22 15.24
CA GLN A 155 -5.58 -4.74 14.75
C GLN A 155 -5.53 -4.32 13.28
N ASP A 156 -4.44 -3.70 12.83
CA ASP A 156 -4.23 -3.35 11.42
C ASP A 156 -4.16 -4.61 10.54
N LEU A 157 -3.51 -5.66 11.02
CA LEU A 157 -3.40 -6.94 10.32
C LEU A 157 -4.76 -7.63 10.22
N GLU A 158 -5.54 -7.65 11.31
CA GLU A 158 -6.90 -8.19 11.27
C GLU A 158 -7.82 -7.38 10.33
N ASN A 159 -7.71 -6.06 10.32
CA ASN A 159 -8.46 -5.22 9.39
C ASN A 159 -8.06 -5.50 7.93
N ALA A 160 -6.77 -5.68 7.66
CA ALA A 160 -6.26 -6.04 6.34
C ALA A 160 -6.75 -7.42 5.88
N LYS A 161 -6.80 -8.39 6.79
CA LYS A 161 -7.39 -9.72 6.55
C LYS A 161 -8.88 -9.62 6.24
N ALA A 162 -9.62 -8.84 7.03
CA ALA A 162 -11.05 -8.58 6.77
C ALA A 162 -11.28 -7.90 5.41
N PHE A 163 -10.39 -6.97 5.03
CA PHE A 163 -10.41 -6.36 3.69
C PHE A 163 -10.22 -7.41 2.60
N GLY A 164 -9.19 -8.27 2.69
CA GLY A 164 -8.99 -9.37 1.75
C GLY A 164 -10.26 -10.22 1.58
N LYS A 165 -10.87 -10.63 2.69
CA LYS A 165 -12.13 -11.39 2.69
C LYS A 165 -13.30 -10.66 2.03
N SER A 166 -13.32 -9.35 2.07
CA SER A 166 -14.38 -8.54 1.44
C SER A 166 -14.29 -8.51 -0.08
N LEU A 167 -13.11 -8.75 -0.65
CA LEU A 167 -12.86 -8.68 -2.09
C LEU A 167 -13.40 -9.90 -2.88
N ILE A 168 -13.70 -11.01 -2.18
CA ILE A 168 -14.13 -12.29 -2.76
C ILE A 168 -15.59 -12.64 -2.46
N LYS A 169 -16.38 -11.68 -2.03
CA LYS A 169 -17.80 -11.84 -1.71
C LYS A 169 -18.69 -11.57 -2.91
#